data_ba2825430f96423731f9f2f518c0c41e
#
_entry.id   ba2825430f96423731f9f2f518c0c41e
#
_cell.length_a   1.000
_cell.length_b   1.000
_cell.length_c   1.000
_cell.angle_alpha   90.00
_cell.angle_beta   90.00
_cell.angle_gamma   90.00
#
_symmetry.space_group_name_H-M   'P 1'
#
loop_
_entity.id
_entity.type
_entity.pdbx_description
1 polymer ?
#
loop_
_entity_poly.entity_id
_entity_poly.type
_entity_poly.pdbx_seq_one_letter_code
_entity_poly.pdbx_strand_id
1 'polypeptide(L)'
;SKVKNIYVVGRRGPAQGAMTSKELKEFGELRECDTFVDPAEAILNKSSQDELSDRNGRAAKKIYELFAGYAEPKKAHKARSFPWTRAYVKPKKCHIQFLRSPVELKGNKKLETVVFEKNALSGDPFKQSARGTGDLEELKAGLLFRSIGYRGVALDGVPFHDAWGVIPNDKGRVTEDNENNVVVPQLYTAGWIKRGPSGIIGTNKACANETIAELMKDIENLDDKKSKLGNKKIYEVLDSNKVRYINFIEWEVIDKHEVDNGKPKGKPREKFTYTDEML
;
A
#
# COMPACT_ATOMS: atom_id res chain seq x y z
N SER A 1 13.14 -21.17 6.83
CA SER A 1 11.72 -21.02 7.22
C SER A 1 10.98 -22.33 6.97
N LYS A 2 10.06 -22.69 7.87
CA LYS A 2 9.18 -23.87 7.73
C LYS A 2 8.02 -23.64 6.75
N VAL A 3 7.79 -22.40 6.31
CA VAL A 3 6.74 -22.03 5.35
C VAL A 3 7.05 -22.64 3.99
N LYS A 4 6.09 -23.36 3.43
CA LYS A 4 6.16 -24.03 2.11
C LYS A 4 5.27 -23.36 1.08
N ASN A 5 4.05 -22.98 1.47
CA ASN A 5 3.06 -22.33 0.62
C ASN A 5 2.76 -20.93 1.15
N ILE A 6 2.69 -19.98 0.25
CA ILE A 6 2.28 -18.60 0.49
C ILE A 6 1.11 -18.33 -0.44
N TYR A 7 0.04 -17.75 0.09
CA TYR A 7 -1.15 -17.39 -0.67
C TYR A 7 -1.34 -15.89 -0.63
N VAL A 8 -1.39 -15.26 -1.81
CA VAL A 8 -1.73 -13.86 -1.97
C VAL A 8 -3.14 -13.82 -2.53
N VAL A 9 -4.10 -13.43 -1.69
CA VAL A 9 -5.53 -13.54 -2.02
C VAL A 9 -6.13 -12.17 -2.23
N GLY A 10 -6.76 -11.96 -3.39
CA GLY A 10 -7.46 -10.73 -3.76
C GLY A 10 -8.96 -10.94 -3.91
N ARG A 11 -9.76 -9.97 -3.42
CA ARG A 11 -11.24 -10.04 -3.53
C ARG A 11 -11.77 -9.78 -4.94
N ARG A 12 -11.01 -9.11 -5.80
CA ARG A 12 -11.36 -8.81 -7.19
C ARG A 12 -10.56 -9.68 -8.16
N GLY A 13 -10.79 -9.51 -9.45
CA GLY A 13 -10.12 -10.25 -10.50
C GLY A 13 -8.73 -9.73 -10.85
N PRO A 14 -8.01 -10.42 -11.75
CA PRO A 14 -6.64 -10.06 -12.12
C PRO A 14 -6.55 -8.71 -12.86
N ALA A 15 -7.60 -8.27 -13.57
CA ALA A 15 -7.63 -6.94 -14.20
C ALA A 15 -7.66 -5.80 -13.17
N GLN A 16 -8.17 -6.04 -11.97
CA GLN A 16 -8.26 -5.07 -10.88
C GLN A 16 -7.11 -5.20 -9.86
N GLY A 17 -6.03 -5.88 -10.23
CA GLY A 17 -4.84 -6.03 -9.38
C GLY A 17 -4.23 -4.67 -9.02
N ALA A 18 -4.03 -4.42 -7.73
CA ALA A 18 -3.50 -3.15 -7.21
C ALA A 18 -1.96 -3.10 -7.13
N MET A 19 -1.28 -4.15 -7.51
CA MET A 19 0.19 -4.22 -7.54
C MET A 19 0.76 -3.42 -8.71
N THR A 20 1.94 -2.85 -8.54
CA THR A 20 2.68 -2.28 -9.68
C THR A 20 3.28 -3.39 -10.53
N SER A 21 3.51 -3.12 -11.81
CA SER A 21 4.16 -4.10 -12.70
C SER A 21 5.59 -4.46 -12.27
N LYS A 22 6.27 -3.57 -11.53
CA LYS A 22 7.60 -3.83 -10.96
C LYS A 22 7.51 -4.84 -9.82
N GLU A 23 6.65 -4.58 -8.84
CA GLU A 23 6.41 -5.50 -7.71
C GLU A 23 5.99 -6.88 -8.20
N LEU A 24 5.06 -6.94 -9.17
CA LEU A 24 4.59 -8.23 -9.68
C LEU A 24 5.69 -9.01 -10.42
N LYS A 25 6.60 -8.36 -11.13
CA LYS A 25 7.76 -9.03 -11.75
C LYS A 25 8.69 -9.65 -10.72
N GLU A 26 8.90 -9.01 -9.58
CA GLU A 26 9.75 -9.53 -8.50
C GLU A 26 9.25 -10.87 -7.96
N PHE A 27 7.93 -11.15 -8.01
CA PHE A 27 7.39 -12.48 -7.69
C PHE A 27 7.92 -13.60 -8.60
N GLY A 28 8.23 -13.28 -9.86
CA GLY A 28 8.85 -14.23 -10.80
C GLY A 28 10.33 -14.47 -10.55
N GLU A 29 11.01 -13.56 -9.85
CA GLU A 29 12.45 -13.52 -9.63
C GLU A 29 12.87 -14.09 -8.26
N LEU A 30 11.91 -14.49 -7.42
CA LEU A 30 12.16 -15.06 -6.11
C LEU A 30 13.07 -16.30 -6.21
N ARG A 31 14.19 -16.32 -5.49
CA ARG A 31 15.20 -17.40 -5.59
C ARG A 31 14.70 -18.75 -5.15
N GLU A 32 13.93 -18.82 -4.07
CA GLU A 32 13.48 -20.07 -3.43
C GLU A 32 11.99 -20.33 -3.56
N CYS A 33 11.26 -19.52 -4.32
CA CYS A 33 9.81 -19.58 -4.43
C CYS A 33 9.37 -19.50 -5.89
N ASP A 34 8.52 -20.43 -6.32
CA ASP A 34 7.83 -20.35 -7.60
C ASP A 34 6.47 -19.70 -7.42
N THR A 35 6.12 -18.81 -8.35
CA THR A 35 4.84 -18.11 -8.36
C THR A 35 3.89 -18.75 -9.36
N PHE A 36 2.64 -18.94 -8.93
CA PHE A 36 1.58 -19.59 -9.70
C PHE A 36 0.28 -18.79 -9.63
N VAL A 37 -0.44 -18.78 -10.73
CA VAL A 37 -1.85 -18.40 -10.83
C VAL A 37 -2.58 -19.60 -11.41
N ASP A 38 -3.76 -19.93 -10.90
CA ASP A 38 -4.60 -20.96 -11.53
C ASP A 38 -5.09 -20.43 -12.89
N PRO A 39 -4.90 -21.15 -14.01
CA PRO A 39 -5.38 -20.73 -15.31
C PRO A 39 -6.88 -20.37 -15.32
N ALA A 40 -7.70 -21.06 -14.54
CA ALA A 40 -9.14 -20.76 -14.42
C ALA A 40 -9.40 -19.39 -13.79
N GLU A 41 -8.52 -18.91 -12.91
CA GLU A 41 -8.63 -17.61 -12.26
C GLU A 41 -8.08 -16.44 -13.12
N ALA A 42 -7.34 -16.75 -14.17
CA ALA A 42 -6.89 -15.77 -15.15
C ALA A 42 -7.98 -15.43 -16.20
N ILE A 43 -9.11 -16.13 -16.19
CA ILE A 43 -10.22 -15.87 -17.12
C ILE A 43 -10.92 -14.57 -16.71
N LEU A 44 -11.11 -13.70 -17.70
CA LEU A 44 -11.76 -12.40 -17.52
C LEU A 44 -13.24 -12.45 -17.90
N ASN A 45 -14.08 -11.78 -17.12
CA ASN A 45 -15.43 -11.44 -17.54
C ASN A 45 -15.42 -10.37 -18.65
N LYS A 46 -16.57 -10.13 -19.29
CA LYS A 46 -16.69 -9.19 -20.42
C LYS A 46 -16.26 -7.77 -20.04
N SER A 47 -16.73 -7.25 -18.91
CA SER A 47 -16.39 -5.90 -18.45
C SER A 47 -14.89 -5.74 -18.19
N SER A 48 -14.20 -6.76 -17.66
CA SER A 48 -12.74 -6.74 -17.48
C SER A 48 -12.01 -6.79 -18.82
N GLN A 49 -12.51 -7.53 -19.82
CA GLN A 49 -11.93 -7.54 -21.16
C GLN A 49 -12.04 -6.16 -21.82
N ASP A 50 -13.21 -5.53 -21.69
CA ASP A 50 -13.47 -4.20 -22.23
C ASP A 50 -12.56 -3.14 -21.53
N GLU A 51 -12.41 -3.22 -20.20
CA GLU A 51 -11.49 -2.38 -19.42
C GLU A 51 -10.05 -2.49 -19.93
N LEU A 52 -9.53 -3.70 -20.16
CA LEU A 52 -8.17 -3.91 -20.66
C LEU A 52 -7.99 -3.50 -22.14
N SER A 53 -9.05 -3.41 -22.88
CA SER A 53 -9.06 -2.99 -24.29
C SER A 53 -9.10 -1.46 -24.43
N ASP A 54 -9.57 -0.76 -23.40
CA ASP A 54 -9.64 0.69 -23.36
C ASP A 54 -8.25 1.33 -23.26
N ARG A 55 -8.12 2.56 -23.76
CA ARG A 55 -6.89 3.35 -23.69
C ARG A 55 -6.42 3.59 -22.25
N ASN A 56 -7.37 3.79 -21.33
CA ASN A 56 -7.10 4.01 -19.91
C ASN A 56 -6.72 2.71 -19.18
N GLY A 57 -7.03 1.55 -19.73
CA GLY A 57 -6.72 0.22 -19.19
C GLY A 57 -5.27 -0.26 -19.41
N ARG A 58 -4.40 0.51 -20.06
CA ARG A 58 -3.03 0.08 -20.40
C ARG A 58 -2.21 -0.41 -19.21
N ALA A 59 -2.32 0.25 -18.07
CA ALA A 59 -1.59 -0.16 -16.86
C ALA A 59 -2.14 -1.49 -16.31
N ALA A 60 -3.45 -1.63 -16.23
CA ALA A 60 -4.13 -2.87 -15.82
C ALA A 60 -3.83 -4.02 -16.78
N LYS A 61 -3.81 -3.77 -18.09
CA LYS A 61 -3.43 -4.76 -19.11
C LYS A 61 -2.04 -5.33 -18.87
N LYS A 62 -1.05 -4.47 -18.61
CA LYS A 62 0.32 -4.89 -18.32
C LYS A 62 0.42 -5.76 -17.06
N ILE A 63 -0.38 -5.46 -16.04
CA ILE A 63 -0.46 -6.23 -14.80
C ILE A 63 -1.13 -7.58 -15.08
N TYR A 64 -2.24 -7.59 -15.82
CA TYR A 64 -2.94 -8.81 -16.21
C TYR A 64 -2.04 -9.76 -17.03
N GLU A 65 -1.28 -9.24 -18.00
CA GLU A 65 -0.34 -10.03 -18.80
C GLU A 65 0.73 -10.74 -17.93
N LEU A 66 1.17 -10.10 -16.85
CA LEU A 66 2.07 -10.73 -15.89
C LEU A 66 1.38 -11.84 -15.09
N PHE A 67 0.13 -11.65 -14.65
CA PHE A 67 -0.63 -12.70 -13.99
C PHE A 67 -0.91 -13.88 -14.93
N ALA A 68 -1.31 -13.63 -16.17
CA ALA A 68 -1.50 -14.65 -17.19
C ALA A 68 -0.20 -15.43 -17.45
N GLY A 69 0.96 -14.78 -17.45
CA GLY A 69 2.26 -15.44 -17.56
C GLY A 69 2.58 -16.36 -16.38
N TYR A 70 2.01 -16.13 -15.19
CA TYR A 70 2.13 -17.06 -14.06
C TYR A 70 1.11 -18.20 -14.10
N ALA A 71 0.08 -18.09 -14.92
CA ALA A 71 -0.90 -19.16 -15.17
C ALA A 71 -0.41 -20.17 -16.21
N GLU A 72 0.54 -19.79 -17.05
CA GLU A 72 1.13 -20.73 -18.01
C GLU A 72 2.02 -21.77 -17.29
N PRO A 73 1.97 -23.05 -17.71
CA PRO A 73 2.89 -24.05 -17.19
C PRO A 73 4.32 -23.59 -17.51
N LYS A 74 5.11 -23.33 -16.49
CA LYS A 74 6.54 -22.96 -16.66
C LYS A 74 7.20 -24.09 -17.46
N LYS A 75 7.56 -23.81 -18.72
CA LYS A 75 8.50 -24.67 -19.45
C LYS A 75 9.72 -24.80 -18.54
N ALA A 76 10.02 -26.04 -18.13
CA ALA A 76 11.17 -26.32 -17.27
C ALA A 76 12.35 -25.46 -17.79
N HIS A 77 12.87 -24.60 -16.93
CA HIS A 77 13.98 -23.73 -17.33
C HIS A 77 15.02 -24.64 -17.97
N LYS A 78 15.28 -24.47 -19.25
CA LYS A 78 16.43 -25.11 -19.88
C LYS A 78 17.64 -24.57 -19.13
N ALA A 79 18.08 -25.33 -18.11
CA ALA A 79 19.34 -25.10 -17.48
C ALA A 79 20.35 -25.02 -18.61
N ARG A 80 21.04 -23.88 -18.77
CA ARG A 80 22.11 -23.73 -19.73
C ARG A 80 23.06 -24.91 -19.50
N SER A 81 22.99 -25.85 -20.43
CA SER A 81 23.96 -26.88 -20.76
C SER A 81 24.95 -27.32 -19.66
N PHE A 82 24.46 -28.16 -18.75
CA PHE A 82 25.25 -29.23 -18.14
C PHE A 82 24.35 -30.47 -18.00
N PRO A 83 24.74 -31.64 -18.51
CA PRO A 83 23.88 -32.83 -18.58
C PRO A 83 23.49 -33.45 -17.25
N TRP A 84 23.97 -32.95 -16.12
CA TRP A 84 23.85 -33.51 -14.79
C TRP A 84 23.01 -32.68 -13.81
N THR A 85 22.46 -31.52 -14.21
CA THR A 85 21.62 -30.71 -13.34
C THR A 85 20.19 -31.22 -13.36
N ARG A 86 19.78 -31.96 -12.32
CA ARG A 86 18.37 -32.16 -11.97
C ARG A 86 17.66 -30.78 -12.03
N ALA A 87 16.52 -30.70 -12.70
CA ALA A 87 15.69 -29.51 -12.72
C ALA A 87 15.50 -29.05 -11.26
N TYR A 88 16.03 -27.90 -10.92
CA TYR A 88 15.92 -27.36 -9.56
C TYR A 88 14.47 -26.95 -9.33
N VAL A 89 13.78 -27.70 -8.49
CA VAL A 89 12.43 -27.35 -8.03
C VAL A 89 12.58 -26.47 -6.80
N LYS A 90 12.08 -25.27 -6.87
CA LYS A 90 12.15 -24.35 -5.73
C LYS A 90 11.34 -24.89 -4.55
N PRO A 91 11.86 -24.75 -3.31
CA PRO A 91 11.27 -25.39 -2.13
C PRO A 91 9.95 -24.78 -1.67
N LYS A 92 9.59 -23.60 -2.19
CA LYS A 92 8.38 -22.84 -1.79
C LYS A 92 7.52 -22.51 -3.00
N LYS A 93 6.23 -22.34 -2.75
CA LYS A 93 5.24 -21.95 -3.74
C LYS A 93 4.48 -20.72 -3.29
N CYS A 94 4.34 -19.75 -4.16
CA CYS A 94 3.49 -18.57 -3.97
C CYS A 94 2.29 -18.69 -4.92
N HIS A 95 1.11 -18.80 -4.37
CA HIS A 95 -0.15 -18.90 -5.10
C HIS A 95 -0.83 -17.54 -5.06
N ILE A 96 -1.04 -16.92 -6.21
CA ILE A 96 -1.83 -15.69 -6.33
C ILE A 96 -3.24 -16.12 -6.71
N GLN A 97 -4.20 -15.79 -5.88
CA GLN A 97 -5.60 -16.17 -6.01
C GLN A 97 -6.49 -14.94 -6.09
N PHE A 98 -7.55 -15.04 -6.89
CA PHE A 98 -8.48 -13.95 -7.13
C PHE A 98 -9.90 -14.34 -6.71
N LEU A 99 -10.78 -13.32 -6.66
CA LEU A 99 -12.20 -13.49 -6.41
C LEU A 99 -12.51 -14.25 -5.10
N ARG A 100 -11.80 -13.93 -4.03
CA ARG A 100 -12.01 -14.53 -2.71
C ARG A 100 -11.98 -13.47 -1.62
N SER A 101 -12.94 -13.54 -0.71
CA SER A 101 -13.00 -12.72 0.50
C SER A 101 -12.93 -13.60 1.74
N PRO A 102 -12.05 -13.33 2.71
CA PRO A 102 -12.03 -14.09 3.95
C PRO A 102 -13.28 -13.75 4.77
N VAL A 103 -13.98 -14.77 5.24
CA VAL A 103 -15.23 -14.64 6.01
C VAL A 103 -15.13 -15.21 7.42
N GLU A 104 -14.25 -16.20 7.63
CA GLU A 104 -14.07 -16.81 8.95
C GLU A 104 -12.63 -17.28 9.16
N LEU A 105 -12.16 -17.19 10.39
CA LEU A 105 -10.88 -17.76 10.84
C LEU A 105 -11.17 -18.87 11.84
N LYS A 106 -10.71 -20.08 11.57
CA LYS A 106 -10.90 -21.26 12.40
C LYS A 106 -9.60 -21.70 13.07
N GLY A 107 -9.71 -22.17 14.30
CA GLY A 107 -8.61 -22.77 15.05
C GLY A 107 -8.81 -22.67 16.54
N ASN A 108 -8.05 -23.45 17.31
CA ASN A 108 -8.03 -23.42 18.77
C ASN A 108 -6.66 -22.91 19.24
N LYS A 109 -6.62 -21.72 19.89
CA LYS A 109 -5.41 -20.99 20.35
C LYS A 109 -4.44 -20.56 19.24
N LYS A 110 -4.56 -21.05 18.02
CA LYS A 110 -3.77 -20.68 16.84
C LYS A 110 -4.64 -20.77 15.60
N LEU A 111 -4.27 -20.05 14.55
CA LEU A 111 -4.91 -20.17 13.25
C LEU A 111 -4.62 -21.54 12.64
N GLU A 112 -5.63 -22.21 12.13
CA GLU A 112 -5.55 -23.51 11.45
C GLU A 112 -6.14 -23.46 10.04
N THR A 113 -7.23 -22.69 9.86
CA THR A 113 -7.94 -22.59 8.59
C THR A 113 -8.51 -21.18 8.41
N VAL A 114 -8.47 -20.70 7.17
CA VAL A 114 -9.19 -19.49 6.72
C VAL A 114 -10.29 -19.94 5.79
N VAL A 115 -11.52 -19.52 6.07
CA VAL A 115 -12.67 -19.73 5.17
C VAL A 115 -12.80 -18.52 4.27
N PHE A 116 -12.82 -18.76 2.98
CA PHE A 116 -13.04 -17.74 1.97
C PHE A 116 -14.40 -17.95 1.31
N GLU A 117 -15.08 -16.86 1.02
CA GLU A 117 -16.23 -16.83 0.13
C GLU A 117 -15.75 -16.47 -1.27
N LYS A 118 -16.20 -17.22 -2.28
CA LYS A 118 -15.96 -16.88 -3.68
C LYS A 118 -16.76 -15.65 -4.06
N ASN A 119 -16.17 -14.78 -4.86
CA ASN A 119 -16.78 -13.55 -5.32
C ASN A 119 -17.11 -13.62 -6.82
N ALA A 120 -18.19 -12.95 -7.22
CA ALA A 120 -18.47 -12.57 -8.59
C ALA A 120 -18.23 -11.07 -8.78
N LEU A 121 -17.70 -10.67 -9.93
CA LEU A 121 -17.57 -9.26 -10.30
C LEU A 121 -18.84 -8.79 -11.02
N SER A 122 -19.33 -7.62 -10.65
CA SER A 122 -20.44 -6.93 -11.29
C SER A 122 -20.16 -5.45 -11.47
N GLY A 123 -20.68 -4.84 -12.51
CA GLY A 123 -20.53 -3.43 -12.85
C GLY A 123 -19.84 -3.21 -14.19
N ASP A 124 -19.81 -1.95 -14.60
CA ASP A 124 -19.18 -1.50 -15.83
C ASP A 124 -17.65 -1.54 -15.77
N PRO A 125 -16.95 -1.47 -16.90
CA PRO A 125 -15.50 -1.33 -16.95
C PRO A 125 -15.02 -0.21 -16.01
N PHE A 126 -13.93 -0.43 -15.29
CA PHE A 126 -13.34 0.45 -14.26
C PHE A 126 -14.17 0.68 -12.98
N LYS A 127 -15.42 0.18 -12.93
CA LYS A 127 -16.32 0.33 -11.78
C LYS A 127 -16.79 -1.00 -11.21
N GLN A 128 -16.12 -2.09 -11.54
CA GLN A 128 -16.51 -3.42 -11.09
C GLN A 128 -16.31 -3.57 -9.58
N SER A 129 -17.32 -4.10 -8.91
CA SER A 129 -17.31 -4.50 -7.50
C SER A 129 -17.37 -6.01 -7.34
N ALA A 130 -16.72 -6.51 -6.30
CA ALA A 130 -16.78 -7.91 -5.92
C ALA A 130 -17.93 -8.14 -4.94
N ARG A 131 -18.75 -9.14 -5.17
CA ARG A 131 -19.85 -9.57 -4.27
C ARG A 131 -19.72 -11.06 -4.01
N GLY A 132 -19.93 -11.47 -2.77
CA GLY A 132 -19.94 -12.88 -2.38
C GLY A 132 -21.05 -13.65 -3.11
N THR A 133 -20.78 -14.90 -3.41
CA THR A 133 -21.70 -15.82 -4.11
C THR A 133 -22.38 -16.79 -3.15
N GLY A 134 -21.95 -16.87 -1.89
CA GLY A 134 -22.35 -17.89 -0.94
C GLY A 134 -21.50 -19.16 -0.99
N ASP A 135 -20.67 -19.35 -2.02
CA ASP A 135 -19.77 -20.50 -2.14
C ASP A 135 -18.57 -20.34 -1.22
N LEU A 136 -18.40 -21.29 -0.29
CA LEU A 136 -17.33 -21.28 0.68
C LEU A 136 -16.19 -22.25 0.31
N GLU A 137 -14.96 -21.82 0.59
CA GLU A 137 -13.74 -22.61 0.39
C GLU A 137 -12.86 -22.51 1.61
N GLU A 138 -12.30 -23.61 2.09
CA GLU A 138 -11.41 -23.67 3.22
C GLU A 138 -9.94 -23.76 2.78
N LEU A 139 -9.09 -22.91 3.34
CA LEU A 139 -7.66 -22.94 3.14
C LEU A 139 -6.93 -23.15 4.46
N LYS A 140 -6.14 -24.23 4.58
CA LYS A 140 -5.29 -24.48 5.75
C LYS A 140 -4.17 -23.44 5.80
N ALA A 141 -4.11 -22.68 6.89
CA ALA A 141 -3.09 -21.66 7.10
C ALA A 141 -2.75 -21.51 8.58
N GLY A 142 -1.48 -21.45 8.91
CA GLY A 142 -1.00 -21.21 10.28
C GLY A 142 -0.61 -19.76 10.55
N LEU A 143 -0.67 -18.89 9.55
CA LEU A 143 -0.36 -17.46 9.66
C LEU A 143 -1.14 -16.69 8.60
N LEU A 144 -1.69 -15.55 8.98
CA LEU A 144 -2.40 -14.65 8.08
C LEU A 144 -1.94 -13.21 8.32
N PHE A 145 -1.62 -12.53 7.22
CA PHE A 145 -1.35 -11.09 7.20
C PHE A 145 -2.48 -10.36 6.48
N ARG A 146 -3.03 -9.37 7.13
CA ARG A 146 -4.02 -8.49 6.53
C ARG A 146 -3.33 -7.36 5.76
N SER A 147 -3.49 -7.35 4.43
CA SER A 147 -2.95 -6.32 3.54
C SER A 147 -4.07 -5.77 2.65
N ILE A 148 -5.09 -5.18 3.27
CA ILE A 148 -6.33 -4.71 2.63
C ILE A 148 -6.39 -3.20 2.44
N GLY A 149 -5.25 -2.52 2.59
CA GLY A 149 -5.11 -1.07 2.54
C GLY A 149 -5.14 -0.41 3.91
N TYR A 150 -4.90 0.87 3.91
CA TYR A 150 -4.90 1.71 5.10
C TYR A 150 -6.09 2.67 5.07
N ARG A 151 -6.41 3.22 6.22
CA ARG A 151 -7.34 4.35 6.37
C ARG A 151 -6.65 5.39 7.22
N GLY A 152 -6.89 6.66 6.93
CA GLY A 152 -6.50 7.74 7.81
C GLY A 152 -7.21 7.63 9.14
N VAL A 153 -6.64 8.26 10.15
CA VAL A 153 -7.22 8.43 11.48
C VAL A 153 -7.53 9.90 11.66
N ALA A 154 -8.71 10.21 12.19
CA ALA A 154 -9.12 11.57 12.49
C ALA A 154 -8.12 12.22 13.48
N LEU A 155 -7.89 13.52 13.29
CA LEU A 155 -7.16 14.35 14.22
C LEU A 155 -8.14 15.31 14.89
N ASP A 156 -8.05 15.44 16.19
CA ASP A 156 -8.95 16.34 16.94
C ASP A 156 -8.85 17.77 16.43
N GLY A 157 -10.00 18.36 16.18
CA GLY A 157 -10.11 19.74 15.65
C GLY A 157 -9.86 19.89 14.16
N VAL A 158 -9.69 18.78 13.41
CA VAL A 158 -9.53 18.78 11.96
C VAL A 158 -10.71 18.06 11.32
N PRO A 159 -11.38 18.66 10.30
CA PRO A 159 -12.42 17.97 9.54
C PRO A 159 -11.94 16.63 9.00
N PHE A 160 -12.81 15.61 9.07
CA PHE A 160 -12.46 14.26 8.64
C PHE A 160 -13.65 13.54 8.04
N HIS A 161 -13.44 12.84 6.92
CA HIS A 161 -14.47 12.05 6.26
C HIS A 161 -14.30 10.57 6.61
N ASP A 162 -15.10 10.08 7.58
CA ASP A 162 -14.98 8.72 8.12
C ASP A 162 -15.10 7.62 7.06
N ALA A 163 -16.05 7.72 6.15
CA ALA A 163 -16.26 6.66 5.16
C ALA A 163 -15.04 6.47 4.23
N TRP A 164 -14.37 7.55 3.84
CA TRP A 164 -13.20 7.51 2.96
C TRP A 164 -11.87 7.47 3.72
N GLY A 165 -11.87 7.81 5.00
CA GLY A 165 -10.66 7.85 5.83
C GLY A 165 -9.67 8.91 5.38
N VAL A 166 -10.15 10.09 5.01
CA VAL A 166 -9.35 11.23 4.53
C VAL A 166 -9.82 12.54 5.13
N ILE A 167 -8.96 13.55 5.07
CA ILE A 167 -9.32 14.93 5.36
C ILE A 167 -9.99 15.52 4.11
N PRO A 168 -11.26 16.03 4.18
CA PRO A 168 -11.92 16.67 3.07
C PRO A 168 -11.14 17.88 2.60
N ASN A 169 -11.00 18.05 1.27
CA ASN A 169 -10.17 19.14 0.75
C ASN A 169 -10.48 19.46 -0.72
N ASP A 170 -10.26 20.70 -1.09
CA ASP A 170 -10.14 21.15 -2.48
C ASP A 170 -8.66 21.44 -2.81
N LYS A 171 -8.04 20.57 -3.62
CA LYS A 171 -6.62 20.65 -4.04
C LYS A 171 -5.62 20.82 -2.89
N GLY A 172 -6.01 20.40 -1.69
CA GLY A 172 -5.19 20.47 -0.50
C GLY A 172 -5.57 21.55 0.49
N ARG A 173 -6.44 22.51 0.13
CA ARG A 173 -7.12 23.34 1.13
C ARG A 173 -8.13 22.49 1.86
N VAL A 174 -8.03 22.37 3.16
CA VAL A 174 -9.01 21.62 3.95
C VAL A 174 -10.37 22.28 3.86
N THR A 175 -11.40 21.46 3.68
CA THR A 175 -12.80 21.91 3.68
C THR A 175 -13.54 21.34 4.89
N GLU A 176 -14.62 21.99 5.32
CA GLU A 176 -15.44 21.51 6.44
C GLU A 176 -16.05 20.16 6.13
N ASP A 177 -16.48 19.94 4.88
CA ASP A 177 -16.99 18.68 4.35
C ASP A 177 -16.67 18.52 2.86
N ASN A 178 -17.12 17.42 2.25
CA ASN A 178 -16.94 17.15 0.82
C ASN A 178 -18.10 17.68 -0.06
N GLU A 179 -19.16 18.21 0.53
CA GLU A 179 -20.39 18.59 -0.18
C GLU A 179 -20.40 20.09 -0.50
N ASN A 180 -20.06 20.91 0.48
CA ASN A 180 -20.18 22.37 0.37
C ASN A 180 -18.87 23.07 0.00
N ASN A 181 -17.74 22.37 0.08
CA ASN A 181 -16.40 22.90 -0.21
C ASN A 181 -16.05 24.21 0.54
N VAL A 182 -16.61 24.42 1.72
CA VAL A 182 -16.28 25.57 2.56
C VAL A 182 -14.86 25.39 3.09
N VAL A 183 -13.94 26.25 2.63
CA VAL A 183 -12.53 26.15 2.99
C VAL A 183 -12.30 26.57 4.44
N VAL A 184 -11.59 25.73 5.19
CA VAL A 184 -11.08 26.07 6.52
C VAL A 184 -9.82 26.93 6.33
N PRO A 185 -9.82 28.20 6.75
CA PRO A 185 -8.72 29.13 6.48
C PRO A 185 -7.39 28.63 7.07
N GLN A 186 -6.31 28.74 6.31
CA GLN A 186 -4.94 28.44 6.72
C GLN A 186 -4.70 26.96 7.15
N LEU A 187 -5.59 26.05 6.77
CA LEU A 187 -5.43 24.63 7.01
C LEU A 187 -5.27 23.87 5.70
N TYR A 188 -4.18 23.10 5.59
CA TYR A 188 -3.82 22.38 4.36
C TYR A 188 -3.50 20.94 4.65
N THR A 189 -3.73 20.09 3.66
CA THR A 189 -3.42 18.65 3.73
C THR A 189 -2.70 18.15 2.48
N ALA A 190 -1.82 17.16 2.64
CA ALA A 190 -1.09 16.54 1.54
C ALA A 190 -0.87 15.06 1.80
N GLY A 191 -0.54 14.30 0.76
CA GLY A 191 -0.22 12.87 0.87
C GLY A 191 -1.44 11.97 1.02
N TRP A 192 -1.27 10.88 1.75
CA TRP A 192 -2.31 9.85 1.88
C TRP A 192 -3.56 10.32 2.60
N ILE A 193 -3.41 11.15 3.61
CA ILE A 193 -4.56 11.69 4.35
C ILE A 193 -5.40 12.65 3.51
N LYS A 194 -4.81 13.25 2.46
CA LYS A 194 -5.52 14.08 1.46
C LYS A 194 -6.35 13.26 0.48
N ARG A 195 -5.80 12.15 -0.05
CA ARG A 195 -6.33 11.45 -1.24
C ARG A 195 -6.57 9.95 -1.06
N GLY A 196 -6.33 9.44 0.13
CA GLY A 196 -6.32 8.00 0.41
C GLY A 196 -4.94 7.36 0.18
N PRO A 197 -4.72 6.16 0.76
CA PRO A 197 -3.43 5.46 0.76
C PRO A 197 -3.16 4.76 -0.57
N SER A 198 -2.93 5.54 -1.62
CA SER A 198 -2.66 5.05 -2.96
C SER A 198 -1.45 5.74 -3.58
N GLY A 199 -0.84 5.09 -4.58
CA GLY A 199 0.26 5.63 -5.36
C GLY A 199 1.65 5.37 -4.76
N ILE A 200 2.66 5.87 -5.45
CA ILE A 200 4.08 5.71 -5.18
C ILE A 200 4.73 7.07 -4.87
N ILE A 201 6.04 7.09 -4.64
CA ILE A 201 6.80 8.32 -4.34
C ILE A 201 6.51 9.44 -5.34
N GLY A 202 6.45 9.13 -6.66
CA GLY A 202 6.18 10.12 -7.70
C GLY A 202 4.80 10.79 -7.58
N THR A 203 3.76 10.03 -7.19
CA THR A 203 2.42 10.59 -6.95
C THR A 203 2.37 11.46 -5.70
N ASN A 204 3.19 11.18 -4.69
CA ASN A 204 3.29 12.03 -3.51
C ASN A 204 3.89 13.40 -3.84
N LYS A 205 4.89 13.46 -4.73
CA LYS A 205 5.46 14.72 -5.22
C LYS A 205 4.40 15.59 -5.91
N ALA A 206 3.64 15.01 -6.85
CA ALA A 206 2.57 15.73 -7.54
C ALA A 206 1.48 16.23 -6.57
N CYS A 207 1.09 15.39 -5.61
CA CYS A 207 0.11 15.73 -4.58
C CYS A 207 0.59 16.89 -3.68
N ALA A 208 1.86 16.88 -3.27
CA ALA A 208 2.43 17.95 -2.47
C ALA A 208 2.52 19.26 -3.27
N ASN A 209 2.98 19.19 -4.53
CA ASN A 209 3.07 20.36 -5.41
C ASN A 209 1.70 21.03 -5.61
N GLU A 210 0.63 20.24 -5.79
CA GLU A 210 -0.73 20.80 -5.91
C GLU A 210 -1.12 21.56 -4.65
N THR A 211 -0.89 21.01 -3.47
CA THR A 211 -1.21 21.67 -2.20
C THR A 211 -0.39 22.94 -2.00
N ILE A 212 0.91 22.90 -2.30
CA ILE A 212 1.79 24.08 -2.18
C ILE A 212 1.39 25.18 -3.17
N ALA A 213 0.98 24.81 -4.40
CA ALA A 213 0.53 25.79 -5.37
C ALA A 213 -0.70 26.57 -4.87
N GLU A 214 -1.64 25.89 -4.20
CA GLU A 214 -2.80 26.56 -3.62
C GLU A 214 -2.42 27.40 -2.38
N LEU A 215 -1.55 26.90 -1.53
CA LEU A 215 -1.03 27.65 -0.38
C LEU A 215 -0.32 28.93 -0.81
N MET A 216 0.48 28.89 -1.87
CA MET A 216 1.18 30.10 -2.38
C MET A 216 0.22 31.17 -2.87
N LYS A 217 -0.90 30.78 -3.50
CA LYS A 217 -1.95 31.74 -3.88
C LYS A 217 -2.62 32.39 -2.67
N ASP A 218 -2.82 31.62 -1.60
CA ASP A 218 -3.48 32.09 -0.40
C ASP A 218 -2.57 33.01 0.43
N ILE A 219 -1.25 32.78 0.44
CA ILE A 219 -0.26 33.63 1.13
C ILE A 219 -0.36 35.09 0.62
N GLU A 220 -0.59 35.31 -0.67
CA GLU A 220 -0.70 36.66 -1.25
C GLU A 220 -1.88 37.46 -0.66
N ASN A 221 -2.86 36.75 -0.10
CA ASN A 221 -4.08 37.36 0.48
C ASN A 221 -4.10 37.30 2.02
N LEU A 222 -3.03 36.84 2.67
CA LEU A 222 -2.97 36.80 4.13
C LEU A 222 -2.79 38.20 4.71
N ASP A 223 -3.59 38.51 5.73
CA ASP A 223 -3.43 39.72 6.52
C ASP A 223 -2.26 39.53 7.50
N ASP A 224 -1.19 40.31 7.30
CA ASP A 224 0.01 40.30 8.16
C ASP A 224 -0.30 40.57 9.64
N LYS A 225 -1.39 41.27 9.95
CA LYS A 225 -1.84 41.55 11.32
C LYS A 225 -2.28 40.30 12.08
N LYS A 226 -2.54 39.20 11.39
CA LYS A 226 -2.89 37.90 11.96
C LYS A 226 -1.73 36.91 11.94
N SER A 227 -0.52 37.37 11.73
CA SER A 227 0.67 36.52 11.71
C SER A 227 0.83 35.77 13.02
N LYS A 228 1.02 34.45 12.93
CA LYS A 228 1.32 33.59 14.08
C LYS A 228 2.78 33.75 14.47
N LEU A 229 3.08 33.55 15.75
CA LEU A 229 4.43 33.72 16.32
C LEU A 229 5.47 32.68 15.81
N GLY A 230 5.06 31.81 14.91
CA GLY A 230 5.94 30.81 14.28
C GLY A 230 6.53 29.82 15.26
N ASN A 231 7.75 29.35 14.95
CA ASN A 231 8.41 28.28 15.71
C ASN A 231 8.65 28.62 17.19
N LYS A 232 8.86 29.91 17.54
CA LYS A 232 9.09 30.30 18.94
C LYS A 232 7.95 29.85 19.84
N LYS A 233 6.70 30.02 19.39
CA LYS A 233 5.53 29.64 20.19
C LYS A 233 5.42 28.12 20.36
N ILE A 234 5.80 27.35 19.36
CA ILE A 234 5.81 25.89 19.44
C ILE A 234 6.81 25.43 20.51
N TYR A 235 8.03 25.95 20.49
CA TYR A 235 9.03 25.61 21.50
C TYR A 235 8.58 26.00 22.92
N GLU A 236 8.00 27.18 23.10
CA GLU A 236 7.43 27.59 24.38
C GLU A 236 6.34 26.60 24.88
N VAL A 237 5.49 26.10 24.00
CA VAL A 237 4.46 25.11 24.34
C VAL A 237 5.08 23.76 24.70
N LEU A 238 6.06 23.29 23.95
CA LEU A 238 6.77 22.03 24.24
C LEU A 238 7.49 22.11 25.58
N ASP A 239 8.21 23.18 25.81
CA ASP A 239 8.98 23.39 27.04
C ASP A 239 8.06 23.52 28.27
N SER A 240 6.98 24.28 28.15
CA SER A 240 5.99 24.43 29.24
C SER A 240 5.29 23.11 29.60
N ASN A 241 5.10 22.22 28.62
CA ASN A 241 4.57 20.89 28.85
C ASN A 241 5.64 19.84 29.16
N LYS A 242 6.91 20.26 29.31
CA LYS A 242 8.06 19.37 29.59
C LYS A 242 8.20 18.24 28.57
N VAL A 243 7.84 18.50 27.31
CA VAL A 243 7.97 17.53 26.21
C VAL A 243 9.43 17.54 25.76
N ARG A 244 10.11 16.41 25.88
CA ARG A 244 11.44 16.21 25.25
C ARG A 244 11.24 16.08 23.74
N TYR A 245 11.92 16.92 22.98
CA TYR A 245 11.95 16.87 21.52
C TYR A 245 13.38 16.89 21.01
N ILE A 246 13.58 16.47 19.78
CA ILE A 246 14.86 16.47 19.09
C ILE A 246 14.80 17.51 17.97
N ASN A 247 15.74 18.43 17.94
CA ASN A 247 15.92 19.37 16.84
C ASN A 247 16.77 18.74 15.72
N PHE A 248 16.96 19.46 14.62
CA PHE A 248 17.67 18.92 13.46
C PHE A 248 19.14 18.60 13.75
N ILE A 249 19.83 19.42 14.55
CA ILE A 249 21.24 19.20 14.93
C ILE A 249 21.39 17.92 15.77
N GLU A 250 20.48 17.70 16.70
CA GLU A 250 20.45 16.48 17.52
C GLU A 250 20.13 15.26 16.66
N TRP A 251 19.23 15.41 15.66
CA TRP A 251 18.96 14.33 14.70
C TRP A 251 20.20 13.99 13.85
N GLU A 252 21.00 14.96 13.43
CA GLU A 252 22.25 14.70 12.69
C GLU A 252 23.23 13.87 13.51
N VAL A 253 23.27 14.06 14.82
CA VAL A 253 24.08 13.23 15.75
C VAL A 253 23.58 11.79 15.74
N ILE A 254 22.26 11.59 15.89
CA ILE A 254 21.63 10.26 15.82
C ILE A 254 21.92 9.58 14.47
N ASP A 255 21.71 10.30 13.37
CA ASP A 255 21.93 9.80 12.00
C ASP A 255 23.37 9.29 11.82
N LYS A 256 24.35 10.09 12.29
CA LYS A 256 25.75 9.71 12.24
C LYS A 256 26.04 8.44 13.04
N HIS A 257 25.52 8.33 14.25
CA HIS A 257 25.69 7.14 15.08
C HIS A 257 25.08 5.90 14.43
N GLU A 258 23.87 6.00 13.88
CA GLU A 258 23.23 4.90 13.15
C GLU A 258 24.06 4.43 11.93
N VAL A 259 24.62 5.38 11.16
CA VAL A 259 25.49 5.09 10.02
C VAL A 259 26.78 4.42 10.49
N ASP A 260 27.43 4.96 11.52
CA ASP A 260 28.69 4.43 12.05
C ASP A 260 28.48 3.01 12.64
N ASN A 261 27.38 2.76 13.34
CA ASN A 261 27.00 1.44 13.86
C ASN A 261 26.68 0.43 12.75
N GLY A 262 26.23 0.88 11.59
CA GLY A 262 25.91 0.02 10.44
C GLY A 262 27.17 -0.45 9.69
N LYS A 263 28.21 0.38 9.59
CA LYS A 263 29.44 0.08 8.82
C LYS A 263 30.09 -1.27 9.17
N PRO A 264 30.34 -1.62 10.45
CA PRO A 264 30.95 -2.90 10.81
C PRO A 264 30.08 -4.09 10.45
N LYS A 265 28.76 -3.89 10.32
CA LYS A 265 27.76 -4.93 10.00
C LYS A 265 27.48 -5.03 8.49
N GLY A 266 28.19 -4.27 7.65
CA GLY A 266 27.94 -4.20 6.21
C GLY A 266 26.57 -3.64 5.84
N LYS A 267 25.94 -2.84 6.69
CA LYS A 267 24.65 -2.18 6.50
C LYS A 267 24.82 -0.70 6.20
N PRO A 268 23.92 -0.07 5.43
CA PRO A 268 23.92 1.39 5.26
C PRO A 268 23.81 2.14 6.60
N ARG A 269 23.04 1.59 7.53
CA ARG A 269 22.90 2.07 8.93
C ARG A 269 22.36 0.96 9.83
N GLU A 270 22.57 1.10 11.12
CA GLU A 270 21.91 0.31 12.17
C GLU A 270 21.07 1.27 13.00
N LYS A 271 19.75 1.22 12.83
CA LYS A 271 18.83 2.14 13.48
C LYS A 271 18.69 1.85 14.97
N PHE A 272 18.64 2.90 15.76
CA PHE A 272 18.12 2.78 17.13
C PHE A 272 16.67 2.31 17.11
N THR A 273 16.31 1.45 18.04
CA THR A 273 14.96 0.88 18.11
C THR A 273 14.16 1.35 19.31
N TYR A 274 14.82 1.99 20.26
CA TYR A 274 14.22 2.55 21.47
C TYR A 274 14.45 4.06 21.54
N THR A 275 13.40 4.79 21.93
CA THR A 275 13.46 6.26 22.05
C THR A 275 14.51 6.72 23.05
N ASP A 276 14.67 6.00 24.17
CA ASP A 276 15.63 6.32 25.23
C ASP A 276 17.10 6.25 24.74
N GLU A 277 17.37 5.50 23.68
CA GLU A 277 18.71 5.43 23.06
C GLU A 277 19.00 6.65 22.16
N MET A 278 17.97 7.41 21.80
CA MET A 278 18.05 8.59 20.93
C MET A 278 18.06 9.90 21.73
N LEU A 279 17.58 9.88 22.96
CA LEU A 279 17.42 11.05 23.85
C LEU A 279 18.53 11.13 24.89
#